data_3e6d1ed5892573b27ee11b6f4e3f7318
#
_entry.id   3e6d1ed5892573b27ee11b6f4e3f7318
#
_cell.length_a   1.000
_cell.length_b   1.000
_cell.length_c   1.000
_cell.angle_alpha   90.00
_cell.angle_beta   90.00
_cell.angle_gamma   90.00
#
_symmetry.space_group_name_H-M   'P 1'
#
loop_
_entity.id
_entity.type
_entity.pdbx_description
1 polymer ?
#
loop_
_entity_poly.entity_id
_entity_poly.type
_entity_poly.pdbx_seq_one_letter_code
_entity_poly.pdbx_strand_id
1 'polypeptide(L)'
;MTSIRAASTWRAAKQALIAALCMNYAAMAAHAAPVSAPPGEVIAHSPAATRVYLGSPSLAVLPNGDYVASFDTFGPAAPQDRVSVFRSRDKGLTWSRLGDVPDQYWSSLFVLNGALYLMGTNRAMGTPSIRRSDNGGASWTTPADASTGLLSRAGRFITGPVPVLVDHGRVWRAYESVEDGDLRALVMSAPLDRDLLDARNWRVSAHLPSDKRWLDGKFLSWEEGNMVGRQHDTPVVMLRVNTANGREKAALVATRDEGRTLSFDPARDFVDLPGAGKKFTIRFDPQSKRYWTITNAVPDSAGRVNLERIRNTLVLLSSPDLRQWTAHRILLQHKDMKRHGFQYADWQFDGSDIIAVLRVAFDDQEGGAASQHDSNFITFLRVRQFRQNTGSQAPTQNLQ
;
A
#
# COMPACT_ATOMS: atom_id res chain seq x y z
N MET A 1 -62.43 -33.97 -24.51
CA MET A 1 -61.45 -33.26 -25.37
C MET A 1 -61.07 -31.88 -24.79
N THR A 2 -60.67 -31.80 -23.49
CA THR A 2 -60.42 -30.50 -22.82
C THR A 2 -59.14 -30.46 -21.96
N SER A 3 -58.21 -31.40 -22.12
CA SER A 3 -56.97 -31.43 -21.30
C SER A 3 -55.68 -31.14 -22.03
N ILE A 4 -55.64 -30.90 -23.33
CA ILE A 4 -54.43 -30.70 -24.13
C ILE A 4 -54.10 -29.20 -24.35
N ARG A 5 -55.09 -28.28 -24.19
CA ARG A 5 -54.81 -26.84 -24.39
C ARG A 5 -54.17 -26.10 -23.20
N ALA A 6 -54.25 -26.63 -21.97
CA ALA A 6 -53.68 -25.99 -20.79
C ALA A 6 -52.14 -26.21 -20.64
N ALA A 7 -51.61 -27.30 -21.19
CA ALA A 7 -50.16 -27.60 -21.08
C ALA A 7 -49.25 -26.81 -22.05
N SER A 8 -49.80 -26.33 -23.18
CA SER A 8 -49.05 -25.56 -24.18
C SER A 8 -48.86 -24.10 -23.79
N THR A 9 -49.82 -23.50 -23.11
CA THR A 9 -49.72 -22.11 -22.63
C THR A 9 -48.78 -21.94 -21.47
N TRP A 10 -48.65 -22.98 -20.61
CA TRP A 10 -47.69 -22.97 -19.50
C TRP A 10 -46.20 -23.11 -19.95
N ARG A 11 -45.94 -23.85 -21.01
CA ARG A 11 -44.60 -23.97 -21.59
C ARG A 11 -44.17 -22.69 -22.31
N ALA A 12 -45.05 -22.02 -23.03
CA ALA A 12 -44.77 -20.76 -23.69
C ALA A 12 -44.54 -19.61 -22.69
N ALA A 13 -45.31 -19.56 -21.60
CA ALA A 13 -45.11 -18.58 -20.53
C ALA A 13 -43.79 -18.78 -19.77
N LYS A 14 -43.36 -20.03 -19.49
CA LYS A 14 -42.04 -20.31 -18.90
C LYS A 14 -40.88 -19.97 -19.82
N GLN A 15 -40.98 -20.23 -21.11
CA GLN A 15 -39.93 -19.88 -22.06
C GLN A 15 -39.84 -18.37 -22.28
N ALA A 16 -40.93 -17.63 -22.27
CA ALA A 16 -40.94 -16.16 -22.32
C ALA A 16 -40.36 -15.53 -21.05
N LEU A 17 -40.60 -16.12 -19.86
CA LEU A 17 -40.03 -15.63 -18.60
C LEU A 17 -38.53 -15.88 -18.50
N ILE A 18 -38.07 -17.04 -18.99
CA ILE A 18 -36.61 -17.36 -19.03
C ILE A 18 -35.89 -16.48 -20.06
N ALA A 19 -36.49 -16.20 -21.21
CA ALA A 19 -35.94 -15.32 -22.23
C ALA A 19 -35.88 -13.86 -21.73
N ALA A 20 -36.88 -13.39 -20.98
CA ALA A 20 -36.90 -12.06 -20.38
C ALA A 20 -35.89 -11.94 -19.24
N LEU A 21 -35.65 -12.98 -18.42
CA LEU A 21 -34.58 -13.01 -17.43
C LEU A 21 -33.20 -13.01 -18.07
N CYS A 22 -32.99 -13.79 -19.14
CA CYS A 22 -31.69 -13.80 -19.86
C CYS A 22 -31.41 -12.48 -20.58
N MET A 23 -32.42 -11.78 -21.10
CA MET A 23 -32.24 -10.46 -21.71
C MET A 23 -31.94 -9.35 -20.67
N ASN A 24 -32.52 -9.45 -19.46
CA ASN A 24 -32.16 -8.50 -18.39
C ASN A 24 -30.75 -8.74 -17.83
N TYR A 25 -30.26 -9.98 -17.81
CA TYR A 25 -28.86 -10.26 -17.42
C TYR A 25 -27.85 -9.80 -18.48
N ALA A 26 -28.18 -9.87 -19.77
CA ALA A 26 -27.36 -9.37 -20.86
C ALA A 26 -27.32 -7.82 -20.92
N ALA A 27 -28.39 -7.15 -20.47
CA ALA A 27 -28.45 -5.68 -20.43
C ALA A 27 -27.73 -5.07 -19.20
N MET A 28 -27.43 -5.84 -18.15
CA MET A 28 -26.67 -5.38 -16.98
C MET A 28 -25.16 -5.60 -17.10
N ALA A 29 -24.68 -6.29 -18.14
CA ALA A 29 -23.31 -6.17 -18.58
C ALA A 29 -23.14 -4.83 -19.35
N ALA A 30 -23.31 -3.71 -18.66
CA ALA A 30 -22.80 -2.44 -19.16
C ALA A 30 -21.30 -2.67 -19.40
N HIS A 31 -20.92 -2.83 -20.65
CA HIS A 31 -19.53 -2.74 -21.06
C HIS A 31 -19.08 -1.36 -20.61
N ALA A 32 -18.36 -1.28 -19.47
CA ALA A 32 -17.58 -0.10 -19.20
C ALA A 32 -16.70 0.07 -20.44
N ALA A 33 -16.91 1.17 -21.16
CA ALA A 33 -16.05 1.53 -22.26
C ALA A 33 -14.60 1.40 -21.78
N PRO A 34 -13.67 0.91 -22.59
CA PRO A 34 -12.28 0.80 -22.16
C PRO A 34 -11.86 2.16 -21.64
N VAL A 35 -11.48 2.21 -20.36
CA VAL A 35 -11.02 3.44 -19.73
C VAL A 35 -9.75 3.81 -20.46
N SER A 36 -9.80 4.86 -21.27
CA SER A 36 -8.69 5.31 -22.11
C SER A 36 -7.62 6.07 -21.34
N ALA A 37 -7.81 6.27 -20.04
CA ALA A 37 -6.91 6.99 -19.15
C ALA A 37 -6.75 6.23 -17.83
N PRO A 38 -5.57 6.33 -17.16
CA PRO A 38 -5.37 5.74 -15.85
C PRO A 38 -6.34 6.37 -14.84
N PRO A 39 -6.83 5.60 -13.84
CA PRO A 39 -7.75 6.15 -12.85
C PRO A 39 -7.05 7.15 -11.92
N GLY A 40 -7.77 8.22 -11.58
CA GLY A 40 -7.28 9.31 -10.73
C GLY A 40 -6.51 10.39 -11.50
N GLU A 41 -5.97 11.36 -10.76
CA GLU A 41 -5.18 12.46 -11.33
C GLU A 41 -3.73 12.01 -11.54
N VAL A 42 -3.20 12.16 -12.76
CA VAL A 42 -1.83 11.75 -13.10
C VAL A 42 -0.83 12.71 -12.46
N ILE A 43 0.06 12.16 -11.62
CA ILE A 43 1.20 12.89 -11.06
C ILE A 43 2.43 12.75 -11.96
N ALA A 44 2.68 11.52 -12.44
CA ALA A 44 3.82 11.22 -13.32
C ALA A 44 3.49 10.06 -14.27
N HIS A 45 4.14 10.09 -15.43
CA HIS A 45 4.08 9.06 -16.45
C HIS A 45 5.49 8.71 -16.93
N SER A 46 5.75 7.42 -17.12
CA SER A 46 6.98 6.89 -17.71
C SER A 46 6.63 5.74 -18.67
N PRO A 47 6.73 5.95 -19.99
CA PRO A 47 6.43 4.92 -20.97
C PRO A 47 7.26 3.63 -20.76
N ALA A 48 6.66 2.47 -20.96
CA ALA A 48 7.32 1.18 -20.72
C ALA A 48 8.61 1.01 -21.55
N ALA A 49 8.67 1.63 -22.73
CA ALA A 49 9.84 1.61 -23.60
C ALA A 49 11.10 2.21 -22.95
N THR A 50 10.94 3.12 -21.99
CA THR A 50 12.07 3.71 -21.24
C THR A 50 12.75 2.69 -20.33
N ARG A 51 12.07 1.59 -19.96
CA ARG A 51 12.49 0.59 -18.97
C ARG A 51 12.77 1.19 -17.58
N VAL A 52 12.20 2.38 -17.33
CA VAL A 52 12.16 3.06 -16.03
C VAL A 52 10.73 2.99 -15.53
N TYR A 53 10.48 2.21 -14.50
CA TYR A 53 9.15 2.02 -13.92
C TYR A 53 8.98 2.85 -12.66
N LEU A 54 7.77 3.32 -12.41
CA LEU A 54 7.47 4.18 -11.26
C LEU A 54 7.12 3.33 -10.04
N GLY A 55 7.79 3.61 -8.90
CA GLY A 55 7.72 2.81 -7.68
C GLY A 55 7.36 3.61 -6.45
N SER A 56 7.21 2.96 -5.35
CA SER A 56 7.20 3.42 -3.94
C SER A 56 6.59 4.80 -3.69
N PRO A 57 5.32 5.07 -4.09
CA PRO A 57 4.71 6.37 -3.86
C PRO A 57 4.45 6.61 -2.37
N SER A 58 4.64 7.86 -1.92
CA SER A 58 4.29 8.32 -0.59
C SER A 58 3.61 9.69 -0.62
N LEU A 59 2.77 9.97 0.38
CA LEU A 59 1.91 11.15 0.46
C LEU A 59 1.99 11.79 1.84
N ALA A 60 2.13 13.12 1.89
CA ALA A 60 1.97 13.92 3.10
C ALA A 60 1.05 15.12 2.86
N VAL A 61 0.34 15.54 3.91
CA VAL A 61 -0.44 16.78 3.94
C VAL A 61 0.32 17.79 4.79
N LEU A 62 0.67 18.92 4.19
CA LEU A 62 1.37 20.00 4.88
C LEU A 62 0.43 20.79 5.80
N PRO A 63 0.96 21.52 6.81
CA PRO A 63 0.14 22.33 7.71
C PRO A 63 -0.69 23.42 7.00
N ASN A 64 -0.24 23.92 5.85
CA ASN A 64 -0.99 24.88 5.03
C ASN A 64 -2.06 24.24 4.15
N GLY A 65 -2.21 22.91 4.22
CA GLY A 65 -3.18 22.13 3.47
C GLY A 65 -2.76 21.71 2.06
N ASP A 66 -1.54 22.01 1.62
CA ASP A 66 -0.98 21.48 0.37
C ASP A 66 -0.66 19.99 0.51
N TYR A 67 -0.69 19.25 -0.60
CA TYR A 67 -0.25 17.86 -0.63
C TYR A 67 1.14 17.76 -1.24
N VAL A 68 1.97 16.88 -0.68
CA VAL A 68 3.26 16.52 -1.25
C VAL A 68 3.27 15.03 -1.52
N ALA A 69 3.61 14.66 -2.74
CA ALA A 69 3.81 13.28 -3.16
C ALA A 69 5.28 13.04 -3.50
N SER A 70 5.76 11.85 -3.22
CA SER A 70 7.09 11.39 -3.63
C SER A 70 7.01 9.98 -4.18
N PHE A 71 7.96 9.62 -5.05
CA PHE A 71 8.12 8.25 -5.54
C PHE A 71 9.55 8.03 -6.03
N ASP A 72 9.99 6.78 -6.01
CA ASP A 72 11.23 6.34 -6.63
C ASP A 72 10.97 5.65 -7.97
N THR A 73 12.04 5.20 -8.62
CA THR A 73 11.97 4.46 -9.87
C THR A 73 12.70 3.13 -9.74
N PHE A 74 12.25 2.14 -10.50
CA PHE A 74 12.89 0.83 -10.59
C PHE A 74 12.86 0.33 -12.04
N GLY A 75 13.48 -0.80 -12.28
CA GLY A 75 13.61 -1.36 -13.61
C GLY A 75 15.03 -1.29 -14.17
N PRO A 76 15.28 -1.91 -15.32
CA PRO A 76 16.65 -2.10 -15.84
C PRO A 76 17.40 -0.82 -16.19
N ALA A 77 16.68 0.27 -16.49
CA ALA A 77 17.28 1.56 -16.84
C ALA A 77 17.11 2.62 -15.75
N ALA A 78 16.48 2.26 -14.62
CA ALA A 78 16.18 3.22 -13.55
C ALA A 78 17.37 3.45 -12.62
N PRO A 79 17.62 4.71 -12.21
CA PRO A 79 18.44 4.98 -11.04
C PRO A 79 17.72 4.46 -9.79
N GLN A 80 18.46 3.83 -8.87
CA GLN A 80 17.91 3.26 -7.64
C GLN A 80 18.45 3.96 -6.38
N ASP A 81 18.60 5.26 -6.47
CA ASP A 81 19.26 6.12 -5.48
C ASP A 81 18.60 7.50 -5.35
N ARG A 82 17.39 7.69 -5.87
CA ARG A 82 16.71 8.99 -5.81
C ARG A 82 15.21 8.88 -5.72
N VAL A 83 14.61 9.92 -5.20
CA VAL A 83 13.17 10.10 -5.06
C VAL A 83 12.76 11.39 -5.78
N SER A 84 11.74 11.34 -6.64
CA SER A 84 11.10 12.51 -7.23
C SER A 84 10.02 13.05 -6.31
N VAL A 85 9.93 14.38 -6.17
CA VAL A 85 8.98 15.07 -5.28
C VAL A 85 8.08 16.01 -6.09
N PHE A 86 6.78 15.94 -5.78
CA PHE A 86 5.73 16.74 -6.40
C PHE A 86 4.86 17.41 -5.34
N ARG A 87 4.24 18.54 -5.68
CA ARG A 87 3.34 19.29 -4.80
C ARG A 87 2.06 19.68 -5.51
N SER A 88 0.95 19.54 -4.80
CA SER A 88 -0.37 20.04 -5.20
C SER A 88 -0.82 21.11 -4.21
N ARG A 89 -1.33 22.25 -4.74
CA ARG A 89 -1.89 23.35 -3.96
C ARG A 89 -3.41 23.45 -4.06
N ASP A 90 -4.02 22.55 -4.79
CA ASP A 90 -5.45 22.53 -5.14
C ASP A 90 -6.11 21.19 -4.78
N LYS A 91 -5.66 20.59 -3.67
CA LYS A 91 -6.22 19.34 -3.12
C LYS A 91 -6.10 18.14 -4.04
N GLY A 92 -5.03 18.08 -4.84
CA GLY A 92 -4.69 16.95 -5.70
C GLY A 92 -5.23 17.03 -7.12
N LEU A 93 -5.84 18.15 -7.53
CA LEU A 93 -6.33 18.33 -8.91
C LEU A 93 -5.19 18.55 -9.90
N THR A 94 -4.14 19.27 -9.48
CA THR A 94 -2.93 19.45 -10.30
C THR A 94 -1.68 19.25 -9.46
N TRP A 95 -0.59 18.84 -10.11
CA TRP A 95 0.67 18.55 -9.47
C TRP A 95 1.84 19.20 -10.18
N SER A 96 2.72 19.84 -9.42
CA SER A 96 3.95 20.47 -9.91
C SER A 96 5.15 19.73 -9.37
N ARG A 97 6.10 19.38 -10.26
CA ARG A 97 7.36 18.76 -9.85
C ARG A 97 8.23 19.77 -9.11
N LEU A 98 8.75 19.38 -7.94
CA LEU A 98 9.69 20.20 -7.16
C LEU A 98 11.16 19.83 -7.48
N GLY A 99 11.44 18.58 -7.76
CA GLY A 99 12.79 18.09 -8.08
C GLY A 99 13.02 16.66 -7.66
N ASP A 100 14.28 16.23 -7.78
CA ASP A 100 14.77 14.93 -7.28
C ASP A 100 15.60 15.12 -6.02
N VAL A 101 15.46 14.17 -5.11
CA VAL A 101 16.26 14.05 -3.88
C VAL A 101 17.20 12.87 -4.09
N PRO A 102 18.51 13.11 -4.36
CA PRO A 102 19.49 12.05 -4.54
C PRO A 102 19.79 11.33 -3.23
N ASP A 103 20.44 10.18 -3.29
CA ASP A 103 20.79 9.35 -2.13
C ASP A 103 19.61 9.11 -1.19
N GLN A 104 18.45 8.77 -1.79
CA GLN A 104 17.20 8.49 -1.08
C GLN A 104 16.35 7.50 -1.87
N TYR A 105 15.81 6.47 -1.20
CA TYR A 105 15.06 5.39 -1.85
C TYR A 105 14.05 4.74 -0.88
N TRP A 106 12.99 4.11 -1.39
CA TRP A 106 11.95 3.44 -0.60
C TRP A 106 11.41 4.28 0.57
N SER A 107 11.14 5.55 0.28
CA SER A 107 10.95 6.55 1.33
C SER A 107 9.49 6.87 1.57
N SER A 108 9.20 7.19 2.83
CA SER A 108 7.92 7.75 3.25
C SER A 108 8.06 9.21 3.64
N LEU A 109 7.10 10.00 3.20
CA LEU A 109 6.89 11.37 3.65
C LEU A 109 6.09 11.38 4.97
N PHE A 110 6.46 12.23 5.90
CA PHE A 110 5.66 12.55 7.07
C PHE A 110 5.92 13.98 7.55
N VAL A 111 4.95 14.55 8.27
CA VAL A 111 5.07 15.89 8.85
C VAL A 111 5.21 15.76 10.36
N LEU A 112 6.17 16.46 10.94
CA LEU A 112 6.36 16.56 12.37
C LEU A 112 6.77 18.00 12.74
N ASN A 113 6.09 18.61 13.72
CA ASN A 113 6.38 19.96 14.21
C ASN A 113 6.49 21.01 13.09
N GLY A 114 5.63 20.89 12.06
CA GLY A 114 5.58 21.81 10.94
C GLY A 114 6.61 21.55 9.81
N ALA A 115 7.62 20.74 10.05
CA ALA A 115 8.59 20.35 9.03
C ALA A 115 8.16 19.06 8.30
N LEU A 116 8.54 18.95 7.03
CA LEU A 116 8.35 17.76 6.22
C LEU A 116 9.60 16.89 6.28
N TYR A 117 9.43 15.60 6.50
CA TYR A 117 10.50 14.62 6.54
C TYR A 117 10.33 13.59 5.43
N LEU A 118 11.47 13.05 4.95
CA LEU A 118 11.56 11.95 4.01
C LEU A 118 12.48 10.89 4.60
N MET A 119 11.94 9.71 4.93
CA MET A 119 12.67 8.64 5.61
C MET A 119 12.57 7.32 4.83
N GLY A 120 13.70 6.72 4.54
CA GLY A 120 13.83 5.47 3.80
C GLY A 120 15.25 4.92 3.86
N THR A 121 15.78 4.49 2.73
CA THR A 121 17.19 4.10 2.58
C THR A 121 17.92 5.06 1.63
N ASN A 122 19.22 5.14 1.70
CA ASN A 122 20.02 6.03 0.83
C ASN A 122 20.09 5.53 -0.63
N ARG A 123 19.79 4.28 -0.87
CA ARG A 123 19.66 3.62 -2.20
C ARG A 123 18.97 2.26 -2.03
N ALA A 124 18.65 1.59 -3.12
CA ALA A 124 18.16 0.21 -3.06
C ALA A 124 19.13 -0.68 -2.28
N MET A 125 18.63 -1.47 -1.32
CA MET A 125 19.44 -2.28 -0.41
C MET A 125 20.51 -1.48 0.36
N GLY A 126 20.29 -0.19 0.54
CA GLY A 126 21.21 0.70 1.25
C GLY A 126 20.95 0.74 2.75
N THR A 127 21.43 1.82 3.39
CA THR A 127 21.29 2.05 4.83
C THR A 127 20.17 3.05 5.12
N PRO A 128 19.50 2.98 6.29
CA PRO A 128 18.48 3.93 6.70
C PRO A 128 18.98 5.37 6.69
N SER A 129 18.18 6.25 6.09
CA SER A 129 18.44 7.69 6.02
C SER A 129 17.17 8.48 6.21
N ILE A 130 17.32 9.69 6.74
CA ILE A 130 16.23 10.65 6.94
C ILE A 130 16.68 12.04 6.50
N ARG A 131 15.75 12.78 5.88
CA ARG A 131 15.95 14.17 5.48
C ARG A 131 14.84 15.04 6.01
N ARG A 132 15.12 16.33 6.19
CA ARG A 132 14.18 17.35 6.62
C ARG A 132 14.07 18.46 5.59
N SER A 133 12.87 18.95 5.40
CA SER A 133 12.55 20.13 4.59
C SER A 133 11.70 21.09 5.40
N ASP A 134 12.13 22.34 5.51
CA ASP A 134 11.42 23.41 6.19
C ASP A 134 10.58 24.28 5.23
N ASN A 135 10.60 23.96 3.92
CA ASN A 135 9.91 24.73 2.86
C ASN A 135 8.95 23.85 2.02
N GLY A 136 8.44 22.76 2.62
CA GLY A 136 7.43 21.91 2.01
C GLY A 136 7.93 21.09 0.82
N GLY A 137 9.18 20.62 0.88
CA GLY A 137 9.77 19.73 -0.10
C GLY A 137 10.56 20.42 -1.21
N ALA A 138 10.68 21.76 -1.19
CA ALA A 138 11.43 22.48 -2.23
C ALA A 138 12.96 22.32 -2.06
N SER A 139 13.45 22.13 -0.82
CA SER A 139 14.83 21.76 -0.54
C SER A 139 14.89 20.84 0.69
N TRP A 140 15.98 20.10 0.81
CA TRP A 140 16.17 19.04 1.81
C TRP A 140 17.55 19.10 2.43
N THR A 141 17.68 18.71 3.71
CA THR A 141 18.99 18.43 4.32
C THR A 141 19.68 17.28 3.60
N THR A 142 21.01 17.25 3.69
CA THR A 142 21.82 16.20 3.05
C THR A 142 22.45 15.31 4.14
N PRO A 143 22.08 14.02 4.21
CA PRO A 143 22.71 13.07 5.12
C PRO A 143 24.17 12.83 4.73
N ALA A 144 25.09 13.29 5.54
CA ALA A 144 26.53 13.08 5.35
C ALA A 144 27.14 12.18 6.43
N ASP A 145 26.58 12.26 7.64
CA ASP A 145 27.06 11.52 8.82
C ASP A 145 25.92 11.25 9.81
N ALA A 146 26.27 10.69 10.97
CA ALA A 146 25.33 10.32 12.02
C ALA A 146 24.59 11.51 12.66
N SER A 147 25.04 12.75 12.46
CA SER A 147 24.38 13.95 12.99
C SER A 147 23.51 14.67 11.95
N THR A 148 23.51 14.22 10.71
CA THR A 148 22.87 14.91 9.58
C THR A 148 21.83 14.05 8.85
N GLY A 149 21.43 12.90 9.40
CA GLY A 149 20.37 12.06 8.87
C GLY A 149 20.82 10.72 8.28
N LEU A 150 22.10 10.37 8.31
CA LEU A 150 22.56 9.01 8.00
C LEU A 150 22.43 8.14 9.25
N LEU A 151 21.34 7.38 9.35
CA LEU A 151 20.96 6.65 10.56
C LEU A 151 21.76 5.36 10.78
N SER A 152 22.42 4.83 9.75
CA SER A 152 23.37 3.74 9.83
C SER A 152 24.42 3.86 8.73
N ARG A 153 25.65 3.44 9.01
CA ARG A 153 26.74 3.39 8.03
C ARG A 153 26.99 1.99 7.48
N ALA A 154 26.36 0.98 8.05
CA ALA A 154 26.60 -0.41 7.70
C ALA A 154 25.27 -1.17 7.61
N GLY A 155 25.30 -2.30 6.91
CA GLY A 155 24.14 -3.18 6.70
C GLY A 155 23.47 -2.96 5.36
N ARG A 156 22.57 -3.88 5.06
CA ARG A 156 21.69 -3.82 3.89
C ARG A 156 20.26 -3.90 4.39
N PHE A 157 19.44 -2.94 3.96
CA PHE A 157 18.07 -2.82 4.44
C PHE A 157 17.09 -2.77 3.29
N ILE A 158 15.92 -3.37 3.53
CA ILE A 158 14.73 -3.23 2.71
C ILE A 158 13.67 -2.49 3.52
N THR A 159 12.83 -1.76 2.86
CA THR A 159 11.60 -1.18 3.36
C THR A 159 10.71 -0.82 2.17
N GLY A 160 9.52 -0.30 2.41
CA GLY A 160 8.63 0.28 1.40
C GLY A 160 8.15 1.65 1.85
N PRO A 161 7.30 2.33 1.09
CA PRO A 161 6.61 3.54 1.53
C PRO A 161 5.54 3.17 2.56
N VAL A 162 5.97 2.65 3.70
CA VAL A 162 5.11 2.26 4.83
C VAL A 162 4.99 3.40 5.84
N PRO A 163 3.92 3.47 6.64
CA PRO A 163 3.70 4.57 7.56
C PRO A 163 4.88 4.80 8.52
N VAL A 164 5.28 6.06 8.66
CA VAL A 164 6.00 6.53 9.83
C VAL A 164 4.95 6.87 10.87
N LEU A 165 5.00 6.22 12.02
CA LEU A 165 4.02 6.39 13.09
C LEU A 165 4.56 7.38 14.12
N VAL A 166 3.70 8.31 14.55
CA VAL A 166 3.93 9.17 15.72
C VAL A 166 2.99 8.69 16.82
N ASP A 167 3.54 8.06 17.85
CA ASP A 167 2.76 7.46 18.92
C ASP A 167 3.59 7.31 20.19
N HIS A 168 2.96 7.35 21.37
CA HIS A 168 3.62 7.20 22.67
C HIS A 168 4.87 8.08 22.84
N GLY A 169 4.80 9.35 22.41
CA GLY A 169 5.89 10.30 22.53
C GLY A 169 7.12 10.00 21.64
N ARG A 170 6.96 9.16 20.64
CA ARG A 170 8.05 8.72 19.74
C ARG A 170 7.63 8.71 18.27
N VAL A 171 8.63 8.81 17.38
CA VAL A 171 8.52 8.45 15.96
C VAL A 171 8.95 6.99 15.83
N TRP A 172 8.22 6.23 15.00
CA TRP A 172 8.45 4.79 14.77
C TRP A 172 8.51 4.48 13.29
N ARG A 173 9.43 3.61 12.91
CA ARG A 173 9.56 3.10 11.54
C ARG A 173 10.03 1.65 11.54
N ALA A 174 9.39 0.79 10.74
CA ALA A 174 9.84 -0.57 10.49
C ALA A 174 10.80 -0.63 9.29
N TYR A 175 11.73 -1.56 9.36
CA TYR A 175 12.66 -1.95 8.30
C TYR A 175 12.86 -3.47 8.34
N GLU A 176 13.45 -4.01 7.30
CA GLU A 176 13.98 -5.37 7.27
C GLU A 176 15.47 -5.32 6.92
N SER A 177 16.31 -5.95 7.76
CA SER A 177 17.72 -6.16 7.43
C SER A 177 17.89 -7.42 6.60
N VAL A 178 18.84 -7.38 5.67
CA VAL A 178 19.23 -8.55 4.87
C VAL A 178 20.44 -9.20 5.53
N GLU A 179 20.23 -10.36 6.14
CA GLU A 179 21.25 -11.12 6.85
C GLU A 179 21.21 -12.58 6.44
N ASP A 180 22.35 -13.16 6.07
CA ASP A 180 22.46 -14.56 5.63
C ASP A 180 21.48 -14.97 4.52
N GLY A 181 21.09 -13.99 3.67
CA GLY A 181 20.12 -14.19 2.60
C GLY A 181 18.65 -14.11 3.01
N ASP A 182 18.35 -13.93 4.31
CA ASP A 182 17.01 -13.76 4.84
C ASP A 182 16.72 -12.33 5.26
N LEU A 183 15.43 -12.01 5.34
CA LEU A 183 14.93 -10.72 5.85
C LEU A 183 14.59 -10.85 7.34
N ARG A 184 15.22 -10.02 8.16
CA ARG A 184 14.92 -9.92 9.60
C ARG A 184 14.21 -8.62 9.88
N ALA A 185 13.05 -8.71 10.51
CA ALA A 185 12.27 -7.52 10.85
C ALA A 185 12.92 -6.74 12.00
N LEU A 186 12.90 -5.42 11.90
CA LEU A 186 13.37 -4.51 12.94
C LEU A 186 12.55 -3.23 12.99
N VAL A 187 12.63 -2.52 14.11
CA VAL A 187 11.99 -1.23 14.33
C VAL A 187 13.05 -0.22 14.74
N MET A 188 12.95 0.96 14.17
CA MET A 188 13.66 2.15 14.62
C MET A 188 12.67 3.10 15.31
N SER A 189 13.06 3.69 16.46
CA SER A 189 12.25 4.68 17.15
C SER A 189 13.07 5.78 17.77
N ALA A 190 12.56 7.02 17.75
CA ALA A 190 13.22 8.19 18.36
C ALA A 190 12.21 9.02 19.17
N PRO A 191 12.57 9.62 20.32
CA PRO A 191 11.72 10.54 21.05
C PRO A 191 11.35 11.78 20.22
N LEU A 192 10.14 12.30 20.40
CA LEU A 192 9.62 13.45 19.63
C LEU A 192 10.33 14.78 19.97
N ASP A 193 10.95 14.87 21.14
CA ASP A 193 11.67 16.04 21.64
C ASP A 193 13.15 16.07 21.23
N ARG A 194 13.58 15.10 20.42
CA ARG A 194 14.95 14.97 19.95
C ARG A 194 15.06 15.26 18.46
N ASP A 195 16.26 15.68 18.05
CA ASP A 195 16.56 15.85 16.63
C ASP A 195 16.56 14.50 15.91
N LEU A 196 15.65 14.33 14.95
CA LEU A 196 15.51 13.10 14.16
C LEU A 196 16.67 12.92 13.16
N LEU A 197 17.44 13.96 12.85
CA LEU A 197 18.62 13.86 11.97
C LEU A 197 19.82 13.25 12.69
N ASP A 198 19.81 13.24 14.02
CA ASP A 198 20.89 12.64 14.82
C ASP A 198 20.63 11.15 15.08
N ALA A 199 21.43 10.28 14.48
CA ALA A 199 21.32 8.82 14.63
C ALA A 199 21.41 8.34 16.10
N ARG A 200 22.09 9.10 16.98
CA ARG A 200 22.22 8.77 18.41
C ARG A 200 20.89 8.83 19.16
N ASN A 201 19.91 9.56 18.63
CA ASN A 201 18.56 9.64 19.18
C ASN A 201 17.67 8.47 18.77
N TRP A 202 18.10 7.69 17.79
CA TRP A 202 17.34 6.53 17.30
C TRP A 202 17.73 5.26 18.07
N ARG A 203 16.71 4.57 18.54
CA ARG A 203 16.82 3.24 19.09
C ARG A 203 16.49 2.24 17.98
N VAL A 204 17.31 1.20 17.85
CA VAL A 204 17.09 0.10 16.92
C VAL A 204 16.76 -1.14 17.75
N SER A 205 15.71 -1.89 17.39
CA SER A 205 15.36 -3.15 18.05
C SER A 205 16.41 -4.22 17.78
N ALA A 206 16.38 -5.29 18.55
CA ALA A 206 16.95 -6.55 18.09
C ALA A 206 16.27 -6.97 16.78
N HIS A 207 17.05 -7.56 15.87
CA HIS A 207 16.54 -8.03 14.58
C HIS A 207 15.80 -9.35 14.79
N LEU A 208 14.52 -9.40 14.45
CA LEU A 208 13.68 -10.56 14.60
C LEU A 208 13.89 -11.52 13.41
N PRO A 209 14.46 -12.71 13.62
CA PRO A 209 14.66 -13.68 12.54
C PRO A 209 13.34 -14.29 12.10
N SER A 210 13.30 -14.78 10.86
CA SER A 210 12.22 -15.62 10.35
C SER A 210 12.64 -17.11 10.32
N ASP A 211 11.65 -18.01 10.17
CA ASP A 211 11.88 -19.44 10.05
C ASP A 211 11.10 -20.00 8.84
N LYS A 212 11.80 -20.60 7.90
CA LYS A 212 11.21 -21.20 6.69
C LYS A 212 10.25 -22.35 6.97
N ARG A 213 10.27 -22.92 8.19
CA ARG A 213 9.32 -23.97 8.61
C ARG A 213 7.93 -23.43 8.92
N TRP A 214 7.76 -22.13 9.13
CA TRP A 214 6.46 -21.53 9.39
C TRP A 214 5.47 -21.78 8.25
N LEU A 215 4.17 -21.77 8.59
CA LEU A 215 3.07 -22.00 7.64
C LEU A 215 3.22 -23.34 6.89
N ASP A 216 3.58 -24.40 7.61
CA ASP A 216 3.82 -25.75 7.07
C ASP A 216 4.92 -25.75 5.98
N GLY A 217 5.97 -24.98 6.18
CA GLY A 217 7.08 -24.84 5.23
C GLY A 217 6.74 -24.00 3.98
N LYS A 218 5.66 -23.21 4.03
CA LYS A 218 5.24 -22.33 2.93
C LYS A 218 5.67 -20.88 3.12
N PHE A 219 6.24 -20.51 4.25
CA PHE A 219 6.77 -19.17 4.48
C PHE A 219 8.04 -18.95 3.63
N LEU A 220 8.07 -17.85 2.89
CA LEU A 220 9.22 -17.44 2.08
C LEU A 220 9.99 -16.29 2.71
N SER A 221 9.29 -15.20 3.03
CA SER A 221 9.85 -14.00 3.65
C SER A 221 8.75 -13.13 4.23
N TRP A 222 9.15 -12.13 4.97
CA TRP A 222 8.31 -10.99 5.33
C TRP A 222 9.01 -9.69 4.97
N GLU A 223 8.23 -8.64 4.73
CA GLU A 223 8.76 -7.34 4.31
C GLU A 223 7.73 -6.22 4.47
N GLU A 224 8.17 -4.97 4.26
CA GLU A 224 7.32 -3.78 4.19
C GLU A 224 6.45 -3.60 5.45
N GLY A 225 7.07 -3.71 6.63
CA GLY A 225 6.38 -3.62 7.91
C GLY A 225 5.71 -2.28 8.15
N ASN A 226 4.40 -2.31 8.47
CA ASN A 226 3.64 -1.13 8.88
C ASN A 226 3.72 -0.96 10.40
N MET A 227 4.22 0.17 10.88
CA MET A 227 4.02 0.56 12.27
C MET A 227 2.57 0.99 12.47
N VAL A 228 1.87 0.35 13.40
CA VAL A 228 0.45 0.60 13.68
C VAL A 228 0.27 0.93 15.16
N GLY A 229 -0.26 2.12 15.45
CA GLY A 229 -0.61 2.54 16.81
C GLY A 229 -1.81 1.77 17.34
N ARG A 230 -1.82 1.49 18.64
CA ARG A 230 -2.93 0.85 19.34
C ARG A 230 -3.44 1.77 20.44
N GLN A 231 -4.78 1.85 20.59
CA GLN A 231 -5.42 2.87 21.47
C GLN A 231 -4.90 2.90 22.91
N HIS A 232 -4.56 1.75 23.50
CA HIS A 232 -4.18 1.66 24.91
C HIS A 232 -2.98 0.75 25.12
N ASP A 233 -2.19 0.52 24.06
CA ASP A 233 -1.12 -0.47 24.10
C ASP A 233 0.04 -0.01 23.20
N THR A 234 1.22 -0.61 23.36
CA THR A 234 2.37 -0.30 22.53
C THR A 234 2.10 -0.54 21.04
N PRO A 235 2.69 0.23 20.13
CA PRO A 235 2.57 0.00 18.70
C PRO A 235 2.98 -1.41 18.32
N VAL A 236 2.42 -1.90 17.21
CA VAL A 236 2.77 -3.18 16.61
C VAL A 236 3.29 -2.99 15.20
N VAL A 237 3.98 -4.00 14.67
CA VAL A 237 4.34 -4.07 13.25
C VAL A 237 3.43 -5.06 12.57
N MET A 238 2.78 -4.64 11.48
CA MET A 238 2.08 -5.56 10.57
C MET A 238 2.93 -5.75 9.32
N LEU A 239 3.53 -6.92 9.16
CA LEU A 239 4.41 -7.27 8.04
C LEU A 239 3.63 -7.96 6.92
N ARG A 240 3.93 -7.61 5.69
CA ARG A 240 3.59 -8.40 4.50
C ARG A 240 4.32 -9.73 4.57
N VAL A 241 3.63 -10.83 4.22
CA VAL A 241 4.22 -12.18 4.20
C VAL A 241 4.13 -12.77 2.81
N ASN A 242 5.28 -13.16 2.27
CA ASN A 242 5.38 -13.89 1.02
C ASN A 242 5.29 -15.40 1.29
N THR A 243 4.45 -16.11 0.57
CA THR A 243 4.22 -17.55 0.74
C THR A 243 4.35 -18.32 -0.57
N ALA A 244 4.85 -19.56 -0.50
CA ALA A 244 5.05 -20.41 -1.68
C ALA A 244 3.73 -20.82 -2.37
N ASN A 245 2.60 -20.74 -1.68
CA ASN A 245 1.28 -21.11 -2.20
C ASN A 245 0.36 -19.90 -2.42
N GLY A 246 0.90 -18.68 -2.30
CA GLY A 246 0.15 -17.43 -2.47
C GLY A 246 -0.89 -17.16 -1.39
N ARG A 247 -0.93 -17.87 -0.26
CA ARG A 247 -1.84 -17.55 0.83
C ARG A 247 -1.57 -16.14 1.34
N GLU A 248 -2.61 -15.34 1.43
CA GLU A 248 -2.52 -13.94 1.83
C GLU A 248 -2.46 -13.83 3.37
N LYS A 249 -1.25 -13.89 3.90
CA LYS A 249 -0.95 -13.76 5.33
C LYS A 249 -0.19 -12.47 5.61
N ALA A 250 -0.51 -11.85 6.73
CA ALA A 250 0.32 -10.83 7.37
C ALA A 250 0.87 -11.39 8.69
N ALA A 251 1.95 -10.81 9.21
CA ALA A 251 2.50 -11.16 10.51
C ALA A 251 2.36 -9.96 11.47
N LEU A 252 1.71 -10.17 12.61
CA LEU A 252 1.48 -9.17 13.65
C LEU A 252 2.57 -9.30 14.72
N VAL A 253 3.59 -8.44 14.65
CA VAL A 253 4.74 -8.44 15.56
C VAL A 253 4.53 -7.42 16.66
N ALA A 254 4.60 -7.86 17.92
CA ALA A 254 4.50 -6.97 19.07
C ALA A 254 5.82 -6.23 19.33
N THR A 255 5.73 -4.94 19.71
CA THR A 255 6.88 -4.15 20.19
C THR A 255 6.80 -4.00 21.70
N ARG A 256 7.95 -4.00 22.36
CA ARG A 256 8.10 -3.76 23.81
C ARG A 256 9.30 -2.86 24.09
N ASP A 257 9.39 -2.36 25.31
CA ASP A 257 10.55 -1.59 25.78
C ASP A 257 10.88 -0.41 24.85
N GLU A 258 9.85 0.35 24.45
CA GLU A 258 9.97 1.47 23.51
C GLU A 258 10.63 1.07 22.16
N GLY A 259 10.37 -0.14 21.70
CA GLY A 259 10.87 -0.67 20.44
C GLY A 259 12.24 -1.37 20.52
N ARG A 260 12.74 -1.72 21.71
CA ARG A 260 13.96 -2.52 21.83
C ARG A 260 13.72 -3.98 21.51
N THR A 261 12.55 -4.49 21.90
CA THR A 261 12.21 -5.89 21.82
C THR A 261 11.05 -6.09 20.85
N LEU A 262 11.20 -7.05 19.94
CA LEU A 262 10.16 -7.56 19.07
C LEU A 262 9.81 -8.98 19.47
N SER A 263 8.52 -9.33 19.43
CA SER A 263 8.07 -10.70 19.70
C SER A 263 7.00 -11.13 18.70
N PHE A 264 7.08 -12.39 18.28
CA PHE A 264 6.18 -13.01 17.31
C PHE A 264 5.97 -14.48 17.68
N ASP A 265 4.72 -14.89 17.77
CA ASP A 265 4.35 -16.30 17.97
C ASP A 265 3.70 -16.83 16.69
N PRO A 266 4.37 -17.71 15.91
CA PRO A 266 3.86 -18.18 14.63
C PRO A 266 2.54 -18.97 14.74
N ALA A 267 2.20 -19.48 15.93
CA ALA A 267 0.92 -20.18 16.15
C ALA A 267 -0.29 -19.22 16.24
N ARG A 268 -0.06 -17.93 16.59
CA ARG A 268 -1.13 -16.95 16.85
C ARG A 268 -1.07 -15.70 16.00
N ASP A 269 0.11 -15.30 15.57
CA ASP A 269 0.35 -13.95 15.09
C ASP A 269 0.45 -13.85 13.57
N PHE A 270 0.25 -14.96 12.84
CA PHE A 270 -0.14 -14.89 11.44
C PHE A 270 -1.63 -14.56 11.31
N VAL A 271 -1.93 -13.56 10.49
CA VAL A 271 -3.27 -13.00 10.30
C VAL A 271 -3.69 -13.16 8.84
N ASP A 272 -4.94 -13.57 8.62
CA ASP A 272 -5.55 -13.54 7.30
C ASP A 272 -5.96 -12.10 6.98
N LEU A 273 -5.24 -11.48 6.04
CA LEU A 273 -5.53 -10.15 5.53
C LEU A 273 -5.60 -10.24 4.01
N PRO A 274 -6.78 -10.01 3.40
CA PRO A 274 -6.90 -9.97 1.95
C PRO A 274 -5.91 -8.95 1.34
N GLY A 275 -5.09 -9.40 0.41
CA GLY A 275 -4.05 -8.58 -0.19
C GLY A 275 -2.71 -8.55 0.54
N ALA A 276 -2.54 -9.28 1.64
CA ALA A 276 -1.33 -9.24 2.46
C ALA A 276 -0.06 -9.80 1.78
N GLY A 277 -0.19 -10.56 0.69
CA GLY A 277 0.95 -10.93 -0.16
C GLY A 277 1.50 -9.77 -1.01
N LYS A 278 0.93 -8.56 -0.87
CA LYS A 278 1.30 -7.32 -1.56
C LYS A 278 1.43 -6.18 -0.55
N LYS A 279 2.07 -5.08 -0.93
CA LYS A 279 2.19 -3.90 -0.06
C LYS A 279 0.81 -3.35 0.30
N PHE A 280 0.63 -3.05 1.56
CA PHE A 280 -0.53 -2.37 2.12
C PHE A 280 -0.10 -1.22 3.04
N THR A 281 -1.04 -0.33 3.37
CA THR A 281 -0.85 0.74 4.35
C THR A 281 -2.00 0.70 5.33
N ILE A 282 -1.71 0.57 6.63
CA ILE A 282 -2.72 0.54 7.70
C ILE A 282 -2.66 1.83 8.49
N ARG A 283 -3.83 2.44 8.76
CA ARG A 283 -3.98 3.59 9.65
C ARG A 283 -5.18 3.40 10.57
N PHE A 284 -5.05 3.83 11.81
CA PHE A 284 -6.16 3.85 12.77
C PHE A 284 -7.00 5.11 12.59
N ASP A 285 -8.32 4.94 12.53
CA ASP A 285 -9.29 6.04 12.51
C ASP A 285 -9.97 6.17 13.87
N PRO A 286 -9.69 7.24 14.63
CA PRO A 286 -10.28 7.43 15.96
C PRO A 286 -11.80 7.66 15.94
N GLN A 287 -12.35 8.14 14.82
CA GLN A 287 -13.78 8.38 14.68
C GLN A 287 -14.59 7.07 14.58
N SER A 288 -14.16 6.15 13.72
CA SER A 288 -14.80 4.83 13.58
C SER A 288 -14.25 3.79 14.57
N LYS A 289 -13.17 4.11 15.28
CA LYS A 289 -12.41 3.19 16.15
C LYS A 289 -11.98 1.91 15.43
N ARG A 290 -11.60 2.06 14.16
CA ARG A 290 -11.18 0.95 13.29
C ARG A 290 -9.86 1.24 12.62
N TYR A 291 -9.14 0.18 12.32
CA TYR A 291 -7.99 0.19 11.45
C TYR A 291 -8.47 0.07 10.00
N TRP A 292 -7.98 0.91 9.13
CA TRP A 292 -8.32 0.91 7.71
C TRP A 292 -7.11 0.59 6.87
N THR A 293 -7.33 -0.07 5.74
CA THR A 293 -6.30 -0.33 4.74
C THR A 293 -6.85 -0.30 3.32
N ILE A 294 -6.00 0.12 2.40
CA ILE A 294 -6.23 -0.01 0.96
C ILE A 294 -5.19 -1.01 0.44
N THR A 295 -5.65 -2.09 -0.17
CA THR A 295 -4.80 -3.18 -0.63
C THR A 295 -5.37 -3.87 -1.87
N ASN A 296 -4.65 -4.85 -2.43
CA ASN A 296 -5.10 -5.60 -3.59
C ASN A 296 -5.78 -6.91 -3.18
N ALA A 297 -7.08 -7.01 -3.41
CA ALA A 297 -7.78 -8.30 -3.33
C ALA A 297 -7.44 -9.20 -4.52
N VAL A 298 -7.48 -10.50 -4.30
CA VAL A 298 -7.35 -11.49 -5.36
C VAL A 298 -8.75 -11.98 -5.74
N PRO A 299 -9.20 -11.82 -7.02
CA PRO A 299 -10.47 -12.35 -7.47
C PRO A 299 -10.47 -13.87 -7.48
N ASP A 300 -11.61 -14.51 -7.21
CA ASP A 300 -11.78 -15.97 -7.28
C ASP A 300 -11.42 -16.55 -8.64
N SER A 301 -11.65 -15.78 -9.69
CA SER A 301 -11.33 -16.15 -11.06
C SER A 301 -9.83 -16.21 -11.37
N ALA A 302 -8.96 -15.85 -10.41
CA ALA A 302 -7.51 -15.82 -10.65
C ALA A 302 -6.89 -17.20 -10.92
N GLY A 303 -7.55 -18.27 -10.49
CA GLY A 303 -7.09 -19.63 -10.76
C GLY A 303 -5.77 -19.99 -10.06
N ARG A 304 -4.97 -20.88 -10.68
CA ARG A 304 -3.66 -21.32 -10.14
C ARG A 304 -2.52 -20.43 -10.64
N VAL A 305 -2.53 -19.15 -10.27
CA VAL A 305 -1.49 -18.18 -10.60
C VAL A 305 -0.77 -17.71 -9.33
N ASN A 306 0.39 -17.10 -9.49
CA ASN A 306 1.06 -16.45 -8.36
C ASN A 306 0.21 -15.26 -7.86
N LEU A 307 -0.45 -15.41 -6.72
CA LEU A 307 -1.38 -14.42 -6.17
C LEU A 307 -0.70 -13.08 -5.83
N GLU A 308 0.60 -13.06 -5.56
CA GLU A 308 1.38 -11.82 -5.36
C GLU A 308 1.45 -10.96 -6.63
N ARG A 309 1.21 -11.58 -7.79
CA ARG A 309 1.19 -10.92 -9.10
C ARG A 309 -0.20 -10.46 -9.51
N ILE A 310 -1.25 -10.67 -8.71
CA ILE A 310 -2.61 -10.20 -9.01
C ILE A 310 -2.81 -8.84 -8.33
N ARG A 311 -2.83 -7.77 -9.13
CA ARG A 311 -2.85 -6.38 -8.64
C ARG A 311 -3.92 -5.52 -9.31
N ASN A 312 -4.83 -6.13 -10.06
CA ASN A 312 -5.85 -5.47 -10.86
C ASN A 312 -7.12 -5.08 -10.09
N THR A 313 -7.20 -5.39 -8.80
CA THR A 313 -8.36 -5.05 -7.94
C THR A 313 -7.86 -4.40 -6.66
N LEU A 314 -8.24 -3.13 -6.46
CA LEU A 314 -7.92 -2.34 -5.28
C LEU A 314 -9.16 -2.24 -4.39
N VAL A 315 -9.03 -2.57 -3.11
CA VAL A 315 -10.15 -2.62 -2.15
C VAL A 315 -9.86 -1.83 -0.89
N LEU A 316 -10.93 -1.33 -0.29
CA LEU A 316 -10.94 -0.70 1.03
C LEU A 316 -11.42 -1.73 2.06
N LEU A 317 -10.58 -1.98 3.07
CA LEU A 317 -10.86 -2.90 4.17
C LEU A 317 -10.80 -2.17 5.50
N SER A 318 -11.47 -2.71 6.53
CA SER A 318 -11.23 -2.29 7.91
C SER A 318 -11.25 -3.45 8.89
N SER A 319 -10.63 -3.22 10.06
CA SER A 319 -10.55 -4.17 11.17
C SER A 319 -10.78 -3.47 12.51
N PRO A 320 -11.49 -4.09 13.47
CA PRO A 320 -11.55 -3.57 14.83
C PRO A 320 -10.29 -3.85 15.66
N ASP A 321 -9.48 -4.86 15.27
CA ASP A 321 -8.49 -5.51 16.13
C ASP A 321 -7.18 -5.92 15.41
N LEU A 322 -7.01 -5.55 14.14
CA LEU A 322 -5.92 -5.96 13.23
C LEU A 322 -5.92 -7.47 12.88
N ARG A 323 -6.90 -8.23 13.33
CA ARG A 323 -7.01 -9.68 13.10
C ARG A 323 -8.17 -10.06 12.21
N GLN A 324 -9.33 -9.44 12.42
CA GLN A 324 -10.54 -9.68 11.63
C GLN A 324 -10.73 -8.53 10.62
N TRP A 325 -10.64 -8.82 9.33
CA TRP A 325 -10.74 -7.83 8.27
C TRP A 325 -12.04 -7.96 7.49
N THR A 326 -12.68 -6.83 7.25
CA THR A 326 -13.93 -6.73 6.47
C THR A 326 -13.70 -5.87 5.25
N ALA A 327 -14.06 -6.39 4.08
CA ALA A 327 -14.07 -5.62 2.84
C ALA A 327 -15.33 -4.73 2.78
N HIS A 328 -15.15 -3.48 2.38
CA HIS A 328 -16.24 -2.52 2.26
C HIS A 328 -16.53 -2.14 0.82
N ARG A 329 -15.51 -1.90 0.02
CA ARG A 329 -15.69 -1.36 -1.32
C ARG A 329 -14.51 -1.74 -2.23
N ILE A 330 -14.82 -2.15 -3.46
CA ILE A 330 -13.86 -2.16 -4.56
C ILE A 330 -13.70 -0.70 -4.99
N LEU A 331 -12.47 -0.20 -4.93
CA LEU A 331 -12.13 1.16 -5.34
C LEU A 331 -11.82 1.23 -6.84
N LEU A 332 -11.02 0.28 -7.32
CA LEU A 332 -10.61 0.16 -8.71
C LEU A 332 -10.54 -1.31 -9.09
N GLN A 333 -10.96 -1.63 -10.31
CA GLN A 333 -10.85 -2.97 -10.86
C GLN A 333 -10.66 -2.94 -12.37
N HIS A 334 -9.81 -3.83 -12.89
CA HIS A 334 -9.66 -4.05 -14.32
C HIS A 334 -9.67 -5.56 -14.63
N LYS A 335 -10.22 -5.96 -15.79
CA LYS A 335 -10.32 -7.37 -16.19
C LYS A 335 -8.97 -8.02 -16.55
N ASP A 336 -8.02 -7.24 -17.03
CA ASP A 336 -6.69 -7.75 -17.39
C ASP A 336 -5.77 -7.76 -16.17
N MET A 337 -5.46 -8.97 -15.69
CA MET A 337 -4.57 -9.21 -14.56
C MET A 337 -3.07 -9.18 -14.92
N LYS A 338 -2.73 -9.13 -16.21
CA LYS A 338 -1.33 -9.24 -16.66
C LYS A 338 -0.66 -7.89 -16.84
N ARG A 339 -1.39 -6.90 -17.32
CA ARG A 339 -0.85 -5.59 -17.68
C ARG A 339 -1.42 -4.43 -16.86
N HIS A 340 -2.50 -4.68 -16.09
CA HIS A 340 -3.13 -3.67 -15.25
C HIS A 340 -2.92 -3.94 -13.76
N GLY A 341 -2.57 -2.89 -13.01
CA GLY A 341 -2.33 -2.96 -11.56
C GLY A 341 -2.54 -1.61 -10.89
N PHE A 342 -3.22 -1.63 -9.74
CA PHE A 342 -3.48 -0.49 -8.87
C PHE A 342 -2.87 -0.79 -7.52
N GLN A 343 -1.66 -0.34 -7.24
CA GLN A 343 -0.86 -0.96 -6.18
C GLN A 343 -0.06 0.05 -5.36
N TYR A 344 0.50 -0.40 -4.26
CA TYR A 344 1.38 0.39 -3.40
C TYR A 344 0.72 1.66 -2.87
N ALA A 345 -0.60 1.62 -2.59
CA ALA A 345 -1.28 2.78 -2.03
C ALA A 345 -0.59 3.25 -0.75
N ASP A 346 -0.09 4.50 -0.75
CA ASP A 346 0.13 5.27 0.47
C ASP A 346 -0.98 6.32 0.55
N TRP A 347 -1.59 6.46 1.74
CA TRP A 347 -2.80 7.22 1.86
C TRP A 347 -2.89 7.93 3.22
N GLN A 348 -3.70 8.99 3.29
CA GLN A 348 -3.95 9.81 4.47
C GLN A 348 -5.45 10.03 4.63
N PHE A 349 -5.91 10.32 5.86
CA PHE A 349 -7.23 10.89 6.06
C PHE A 349 -7.25 12.37 5.69
N ASP A 350 -8.31 12.81 5.01
CA ASP A 350 -8.59 14.21 4.69
C ASP A 350 -10.07 14.50 5.04
N GLY A 351 -10.35 14.79 6.29
CA GLY A 351 -11.71 14.95 6.82
C GLY A 351 -12.51 13.65 6.78
N SER A 352 -13.58 13.65 5.99
CA SER A 352 -14.43 12.47 5.75
C SER A 352 -13.89 11.54 4.67
N ASP A 353 -12.84 11.95 3.95
CA ASP A 353 -12.30 11.27 2.79
C ASP A 353 -10.97 10.57 3.14
N ILE A 354 -10.57 9.64 2.27
CA ILE A 354 -9.19 9.16 2.16
C ILE A 354 -8.61 9.74 0.87
N ILE A 355 -7.38 10.25 0.95
CA ILE A 355 -6.56 10.62 -0.19
C ILE A 355 -5.39 9.63 -0.31
N ALA A 356 -5.08 9.20 -1.53
CA ALA A 356 -4.08 8.18 -1.79
C ALA A 356 -3.23 8.52 -3.01
N VAL A 357 -1.97 8.12 -2.99
CA VAL A 357 -1.12 8.02 -4.18
C VAL A 357 -0.87 6.55 -4.49
N LEU A 358 -0.92 6.23 -5.75
CA LEU A 358 -0.88 4.86 -6.27
C LEU A 358 0.21 4.73 -7.32
N ARG A 359 0.84 3.57 -7.34
CA ARG A 359 1.61 3.08 -8.47
C ARG A 359 0.65 2.32 -9.38
N VAL A 360 0.48 2.77 -10.65
CA VAL A 360 -0.53 2.27 -11.56
C VAL A 360 0.10 1.76 -12.85
N ALA A 361 -0.20 0.51 -13.19
CA ALA A 361 0.07 -0.08 -14.49
C ALA A 361 -1.20 0.00 -15.33
N PHE A 362 -1.16 0.71 -16.47
CA PHE A 362 -2.34 0.99 -17.27
C PHE A 362 -1.99 1.21 -18.74
N ASP A 363 -3.02 1.26 -19.60
CA ASP A 363 -2.87 1.63 -21.00
C ASP A 363 -2.41 3.08 -21.16
N ASP A 364 -1.59 3.34 -22.17
CA ASP A 364 -1.18 4.65 -22.64
C ASP A 364 -1.08 4.68 -24.18
N GLN A 365 -0.74 5.81 -24.75
CA GLN A 365 -0.58 5.95 -26.20
C GLN A 365 0.68 5.28 -26.76
N GLU A 366 1.55 4.77 -25.89
CA GLU A 366 2.84 4.20 -26.23
C GLU A 366 2.91 2.67 -25.99
N GLY A 367 1.74 2.00 -25.88
CA GLY A 367 1.63 0.56 -25.73
C GLY A 367 1.33 0.06 -24.32
N GLY A 368 1.14 0.97 -23.35
CA GLY A 368 0.76 0.70 -21.97
C GLY A 368 1.88 0.10 -21.12
N ALA A 369 1.55 -0.29 -19.89
CA ALA A 369 2.50 -0.87 -18.96
C ALA A 369 3.12 -2.18 -19.44
N ALA A 370 4.38 -2.44 -19.13
CA ALA A 370 5.08 -3.67 -19.46
C ALA A 370 4.46 -4.89 -18.76
N SER A 371 4.03 -4.72 -17.53
CA SER A 371 3.31 -5.74 -16.74
C SER A 371 2.47 -5.05 -15.66
N GLN A 372 1.58 -5.80 -15.00
CA GLN A 372 0.82 -5.31 -13.84
C GLN A 372 1.72 -4.82 -12.68
N HIS A 373 2.97 -5.28 -12.63
CA HIS A 373 3.96 -4.87 -11.64
C HIS A 373 4.77 -3.65 -12.09
N ASP A 374 5.14 -3.58 -13.37
CA ASP A 374 6.05 -2.56 -13.92
C ASP A 374 5.26 -1.33 -14.34
N SER A 375 4.87 -0.56 -13.37
CA SER A 375 3.93 0.56 -13.46
C SER A 375 4.50 1.72 -14.27
N ASN A 376 3.66 2.27 -15.14
CA ASN A 376 3.98 3.43 -15.99
C ASN A 376 3.38 4.74 -15.47
N PHE A 377 2.50 4.71 -14.43
CA PHE A 377 1.93 5.91 -13.84
C PHE A 377 2.09 5.97 -12.32
N ILE A 378 2.18 7.19 -11.79
CA ILE A 378 1.81 7.53 -10.41
C ILE A 378 0.54 8.38 -10.50
N THR A 379 -0.52 7.97 -9.77
CA THR A 379 -1.79 8.71 -9.76
C THR A 379 -2.22 9.06 -8.35
N PHE A 380 -3.00 10.14 -8.23
CA PHE A 380 -3.67 10.53 -7.00
C PHE A 380 -5.14 10.11 -7.07
N LEU A 381 -5.65 9.53 -5.99
CA LEU A 381 -7.04 9.09 -5.84
C LEU A 381 -7.66 9.68 -4.59
N ARG A 382 -8.90 10.17 -4.69
CA ARG A 382 -9.73 10.58 -3.54
C ARG A 382 -10.89 9.61 -3.35
N VAL A 383 -10.93 8.96 -2.19
CA VAL A 383 -12.01 8.05 -1.78
C VAL A 383 -12.95 8.83 -0.86
N ARG A 384 -14.07 9.29 -1.42
CA ARG A 384 -15.02 10.14 -0.71
C ARG A 384 -15.81 9.35 0.32
N GLN A 385 -16.04 9.97 1.49
CA GLN A 385 -16.93 9.50 2.57
C GLN A 385 -16.72 8.02 2.93
N PHE A 386 -15.47 7.64 3.12
CA PHE A 386 -15.08 6.23 3.26
C PHE A 386 -15.76 5.49 4.43
N ARG A 387 -16.25 6.21 5.45
CA ARG A 387 -16.94 5.64 6.61
C ARG A 387 -18.42 5.30 6.35
N GLN A 388 -19.06 5.89 5.33
CA GLN A 388 -20.51 5.80 5.15
C GLN A 388 -21.01 4.45 4.65
N ASN A 389 -20.17 3.61 4.08
CA ASN A 389 -20.51 2.30 3.52
C ASN A 389 -20.17 1.14 4.46
N THR A 390 -20.12 1.38 5.79
CA THR A 390 -19.81 0.33 6.79
C THR A 390 -21.07 -0.42 7.29
N GLY A 391 -22.26 -0.09 6.77
CA GLY A 391 -23.52 -0.75 7.10
C GLY A 391 -23.93 -1.78 6.06
N SER A 392 -23.91 -3.05 6.40
CA SER A 392 -24.69 -4.24 5.95
C SER A 392 -24.97 -4.48 4.45
N GLN A 393 -24.25 -3.90 3.53
CA GLN A 393 -24.18 -4.39 2.16
C GLN A 393 -22.71 -4.70 1.83
N ALA A 394 -22.19 -5.73 2.48
CA ALA A 394 -21.06 -6.43 1.87
C ALA A 394 -21.56 -6.86 0.47
N PRO A 395 -20.82 -6.58 -0.60
CA PRO A 395 -21.01 -7.32 -1.82
C PRO A 395 -20.68 -8.77 -1.48
N THR A 396 -21.70 -9.55 -1.14
CA THR A 396 -21.62 -11.00 -0.92
C THR A 396 -21.37 -11.75 -2.22
N GLN A 397 -20.85 -11.09 -3.22
CA GLN A 397 -20.55 -11.70 -4.50
C GLN A 397 -19.20 -11.13 -4.95
N ASN A 398 -18.22 -12.02 -4.97
CA ASN A 398 -16.98 -11.96 -5.72
C ASN A 398 -15.74 -11.28 -5.07
N LEU A 399 -15.59 -11.36 -3.76
CA LEU A 399 -14.29 -11.20 -3.12
C LEU A 399 -13.76 -12.55 -2.60
N GLN A 400 -14.11 -13.62 -3.28
CA GLN A 400 -13.47 -14.91 -3.05
C GLN A 400 -12.31 -15.10 -3.99
#